data_23e877c093e56d2545ee6108960d0742
#
_entry.id   23e877c093e56d2545ee6108960d0742
#
_cell.length_a   1.000
_cell.length_b   1.000
_cell.length_c   1.000
_cell.angle_alpha   90.00
_cell.angle_beta   90.00
_cell.angle_gamma   90.00
#
_symmetry.space_group_name_H-M   'P 1'
#
loop_
_entity.id
_entity.type
_entity.pdbx_description
1 polymer ?
#
loop_
_entity_poly.entity_id
_entity_poly.type
_entity_poly.pdbx_seq_one_letter_code
_entity_poly.pdbx_strand_id
1 'polypeptide(L)'
;MQALRSKTVVLCMKGLEMGTGERLSVIAGSLLHESNTVAVWLGPGHVQEFYRGIPNCMVIDSGNDAVKRRLVQEFSSDLIRFYYGGDMIGNEVGAAAKNVVGIAAGFLDGVEMSSLKGALMSRGTREVARLIKAMGGNELSAYGLCHLGDYEATVFSPY
;
A
#
# COMPACT_ATOMS: atom_id res chain seq x y z
N MET A 1 -5.41 23.16 -4.84
CA MET A 1 -4.61 22.58 -3.75
C MET A 1 -3.77 23.61 -2.99
N GLN A 2 -3.32 24.69 -3.60
CA GLN A 2 -2.56 25.75 -2.90
C GLN A 2 -3.33 26.48 -1.76
N ALA A 3 -4.66 26.35 -1.71
CA ALA A 3 -5.46 26.97 -0.65
C ALA A 3 -5.43 26.23 0.70
N LEU A 4 -5.00 24.95 0.73
CA LEU A 4 -4.89 24.18 1.97
C LEU A 4 -3.65 24.60 2.75
N ARG A 5 -3.82 24.83 4.04
CA ARG A 5 -2.74 25.18 4.97
C ARG A 5 -2.84 24.37 6.26
N SER A 6 -1.70 23.96 6.79
CA SER A 6 -1.59 23.28 8.09
C SER A 6 -2.53 22.07 8.20
N LYS A 7 -2.64 21.31 7.12
CA LYS A 7 -3.47 20.09 7.04
C LYS A 7 -2.61 18.86 6.90
N THR A 8 -3.13 17.74 7.34
CA THR A 8 -2.62 16.42 7.00
C THR A 8 -3.46 15.85 5.86
N VAL A 9 -2.81 15.54 4.75
CA VAL A 9 -3.42 14.90 3.58
C VAL A 9 -3.07 13.43 3.61
N VAL A 10 -4.08 12.57 3.77
CA VAL A 10 -3.91 11.12 3.83
C VAL A 10 -4.29 10.53 2.48
N LEU A 11 -3.35 9.87 1.82
CA LEU A 11 -3.55 9.22 0.54
C LEU A 11 -3.93 7.74 0.78
N CYS A 12 -5.13 7.37 0.35
CA CYS A 12 -5.64 6.00 0.47
C CYS A 12 -5.63 5.25 -0.89
N MET A 13 -5.19 5.94 -1.97
CA MET A 13 -5.09 5.35 -3.30
C MET A 13 -3.74 4.68 -3.51
N LYS A 14 -3.70 3.73 -4.45
CA LYS A 14 -2.51 2.98 -4.86
C LYS A 14 -2.17 3.33 -6.30
N GLY A 15 -0.89 3.40 -6.62
CA GLY A 15 -0.42 3.64 -7.98
C GLY A 15 0.84 4.48 -8.06
N LEU A 16 1.37 4.55 -9.27
CA LEU A 16 2.45 5.45 -9.68
C LEU A 16 1.94 6.31 -10.84
N GLU A 17 2.46 7.51 -10.97
CA GLU A 17 2.10 8.37 -12.09
C GLU A 17 2.55 7.76 -13.41
N MET A 18 1.66 7.78 -14.40
CA MET A 18 1.98 7.30 -15.73
C MET A 18 2.93 8.26 -16.43
N GLY A 19 4.03 7.74 -16.94
CA GLY A 19 5.05 8.50 -17.65
C GLY A 19 6.28 8.85 -16.82
N THR A 20 6.12 9.27 -15.55
CA THR A 20 7.25 9.58 -14.65
C THR A 20 7.60 8.42 -13.71
N GLY A 21 6.63 7.59 -13.36
CA GLY A 21 6.76 6.57 -12.33
C GLY A 21 6.81 7.14 -10.91
N GLU A 22 6.50 8.42 -10.72
CA GLU A 22 6.53 9.04 -9.40
C GLU A 22 5.44 8.51 -8.47
N ARG A 23 5.79 8.41 -7.19
CA ARG A 23 4.85 8.02 -6.13
C ARG A 23 3.85 9.14 -5.85
N LEU A 24 2.64 8.78 -5.51
CA LEU A 24 1.55 9.74 -5.25
C LEU A 24 1.87 10.71 -4.11
N SER A 25 2.62 10.26 -3.09
CA SER A 25 3.07 11.14 -1.99
C SER A 25 4.03 12.22 -2.45
N VAL A 26 4.91 11.93 -3.42
CA VAL A 26 5.85 12.91 -4.01
C VAL A 26 5.06 13.96 -4.79
N ILE A 27 4.14 13.52 -5.64
CA ILE A 27 3.27 14.40 -6.43
C ILE A 27 2.42 15.29 -5.51
N ALA A 28 1.79 14.70 -4.49
CA ALA A 28 1.00 15.47 -3.52
C ALA A 28 1.88 16.50 -2.79
N GLY A 29 3.07 16.10 -2.36
CA GLY A 29 4.03 17.00 -1.67
C GLY A 29 4.45 18.18 -2.55
N SER A 30 4.68 17.96 -3.85
CA SER A 30 5.07 19.04 -4.78
C SER A 30 3.93 20.04 -5.07
N LEU A 31 2.68 19.60 -4.97
CA LEU A 31 1.50 20.42 -5.27
C LEU A 31 0.92 21.12 -4.04
N LEU A 32 1.21 20.64 -2.86
CA LEU A 32 0.71 21.19 -1.61
C LEU A 32 1.63 22.28 -1.06
N HIS A 33 1.06 23.21 -0.31
CA HIS A 33 1.86 24.18 0.44
C HIS A 33 2.69 23.45 1.52
N GLU A 34 3.90 23.91 1.79
CA GLU A 34 4.87 23.32 2.73
C GLU A 34 4.35 23.12 4.17
N SER A 35 3.37 23.90 4.59
CA SER A 35 2.72 23.73 5.90
C SER A 35 1.85 22.48 6.03
N ASN A 36 1.63 21.76 4.92
CA ASN A 36 0.85 20.53 4.94
C ASN A 36 1.77 19.32 5.10
N THR A 37 1.24 18.26 5.67
CA THR A 37 1.93 16.98 5.78
C THR A 37 1.21 15.92 4.96
N VAL A 38 1.97 15.10 4.23
CA VAL A 38 1.44 13.96 3.49
C VAL A 38 1.64 12.69 4.32
N ALA A 39 0.61 11.87 4.37
CA ALA A 39 0.63 10.54 4.93
C ALA A 39 -0.03 9.56 3.95
N VAL A 40 0.27 8.28 4.07
CA VAL A 40 -0.37 7.21 3.31
C VAL A 40 -1.09 6.25 4.26
N TRP A 41 -2.24 5.75 3.82
CA TRP A 41 -3.01 4.71 4.47
C TRP A 41 -3.18 3.57 3.47
N LEU A 42 -2.45 2.49 3.66
CA LEU A 42 -2.32 1.38 2.72
C LEU A 42 -2.44 0.02 3.44
N GLY A 43 -2.61 -1.02 2.66
CA GLY A 43 -2.66 -2.40 3.16
C GLY A 43 -3.88 -3.16 2.67
N PRO A 44 -4.06 -4.41 3.13
CA PRO A 44 -5.20 -5.22 2.76
C PRO A 44 -6.48 -4.64 3.37
N GLY A 45 -7.50 -4.42 2.54
CA GLY A 45 -8.78 -3.91 3.02
C GLY A 45 -9.83 -4.02 1.94
N HIS A 46 -10.83 -4.86 2.18
CA HIS A 46 -11.99 -5.00 1.31
C HIS A 46 -13.18 -4.30 1.95
N VAL A 47 -13.80 -3.38 1.22
CA VAL A 47 -14.97 -2.61 1.70
C VAL A 47 -16.10 -3.53 2.15
N GLN A 48 -16.29 -4.66 1.45
CA GLN A 48 -17.29 -5.66 1.77
C GLN A 48 -17.06 -6.31 3.15
N GLU A 49 -15.81 -6.52 3.52
CA GLU A 49 -15.44 -7.09 4.82
C GLU A 49 -15.67 -6.07 5.94
N PHE A 50 -15.25 -4.82 5.75
CA PHE A 50 -15.52 -3.75 6.72
C PHE A 50 -17.01 -3.53 6.94
N TYR A 51 -17.81 -3.55 5.87
CA TYR A 51 -19.26 -3.46 5.96
C TYR A 51 -19.89 -4.60 6.78
N ARG A 52 -19.27 -5.78 6.74
CA ARG A 52 -19.69 -6.96 7.52
C ARG A 52 -19.11 -7.00 8.93
N GLY A 53 -18.37 -5.99 9.33
CA GLY A 53 -17.74 -5.91 10.65
C GLY A 53 -16.55 -6.86 10.84
N ILE A 54 -15.89 -7.27 9.75
CA ILE A 54 -14.71 -8.15 9.80
C ILE A 54 -13.46 -7.31 10.07
N PRO A 55 -12.73 -7.55 11.18
CA PRO A 55 -11.54 -6.79 11.52
C PRO A 55 -10.39 -7.01 10.52
N ASN A 56 -9.58 -5.96 10.33
CA ASN A 56 -8.41 -6.03 9.47
C ASN A 56 -7.24 -5.20 10.02
N CYS A 57 -6.08 -5.37 9.40
CA CYS A 57 -4.85 -4.64 9.72
C CYS A 57 -4.38 -3.83 8.51
N MET A 58 -4.00 -2.58 8.75
CA MET A 58 -3.49 -1.68 7.70
C MET A 58 -2.24 -0.93 8.19
N VAL A 59 -1.63 -0.15 7.33
CA VAL A 59 -0.44 0.65 7.63
C VAL A 59 -0.76 2.12 7.43
N ILE A 60 -0.36 2.95 8.40
CA ILE A 60 -0.22 4.40 8.23
C ILE A 60 1.27 4.72 8.21
N ASP A 61 1.70 5.47 7.20
CA ASP A 61 3.07 5.96 7.10
C ASP A 61 3.12 7.43 6.74
N SER A 62 4.15 8.12 7.22
CA SER A 62 4.42 9.53 6.96
C SER A 62 5.87 9.83 7.30
N GLY A 63 6.48 10.76 6.59
CA GLY A 63 7.77 11.32 6.97
C GLY A 63 7.76 12.10 8.29
N ASN A 64 6.59 12.41 8.84
CA ASN A 64 6.42 13.07 10.13
C ASN A 64 5.89 12.07 11.17
N ASP A 65 6.74 11.65 12.10
CA ASP A 65 6.41 10.67 13.12
C ASP A 65 5.28 11.12 14.07
N ALA A 66 5.21 12.40 14.40
CA ALA A 66 4.13 12.91 15.27
C ALA A 66 2.77 12.80 14.58
N VAL A 67 2.72 13.13 13.27
CA VAL A 67 1.51 12.97 12.45
C VAL A 67 1.14 11.50 12.33
N LYS A 68 2.11 10.63 12.05
CA LYS A 68 1.90 9.18 11.94
C LYS A 68 1.29 8.60 13.21
N ARG A 69 1.87 8.92 14.38
CA ARG A 69 1.34 8.47 15.68
C ARG A 69 -0.08 8.96 15.94
N ARG A 70 -0.34 10.23 15.67
CA ARG A 70 -1.67 10.81 15.81
C ARG A 70 -2.70 10.11 14.95
N LEU A 71 -2.40 9.88 13.66
CA LEU A 71 -3.32 9.22 12.75
C LEU A 71 -3.62 7.78 13.18
N VAL A 72 -2.61 7.02 13.59
CA VAL A 72 -2.83 5.66 14.11
C VAL A 72 -3.74 5.69 15.33
N GLN A 73 -3.53 6.65 16.24
CA GLN A 73 -4.33 6.78 17.45
C GLN A 73 -5.79 7.20 17.17
N GLU A 74 -5.98 8.13 16.23
CA GLU A 74 -7.30 8.66 15.86
C GLU A 74 -8.13 7.67 15.02
N PHE A 75 -7.50 6.87 14.17
CA PHE A 75 -8.20 5.99 13.23
C PHE A 75 -8.26 4.52 13.63
N SER A 76 -7.48 4.08 14.62
CA SER A 76 -7.60 2.72 15.15
C SER A 76 -8.95 2.48 15.79
N SER A 77 -9.53 1.31 15.53
CA SER A 77 -10.83 0.90 16.05
C SER A 77 -10.85 -0.63 16.23
N ASP A 78 -11.97 -1.16 16.70
CA ASP A 78 -12.18 -2.60 16.78
C ASP A 78 -12.16 -3.29 15.40
N LEU A 79 -12.40 -2.53 14.32
CA LEU A 79 -12.38 -3.03 12.94
C LEU A 79 -11.03 -2.87 12.27
N ILE A 80 -10.24 -1.86 12.61
CA ILE A 80 -8.98 -1.59 11.93
C ILE A 80 -7.87 -1.36 12.94
N ARG A 81 -6.89 -2.25 12.94
CA ARG A 81 -5.61 -2.06 13.63
C ARG A 81 -4.60 -1.47 12.66
N PHE A 82 -4.02 -0.33 13.03
CA PHE A 82 -2.94 0.26 12.24
C PHE A 82 -1.56 -0.11 12.78
N TYR A 83 -0.67 -0.44 11.86
CA TYR A 83 0.76 -0.54 12.10
C TYR A 83 1.45 0.74 11.64
N TYR A 84 2.48 1.13 12.37
CA TYR A 84 3.33 2.25 11.99
C TYR A 84 4.22 1.86 10.81
N GLY A 85 4.08 2.55 9.68
CA GLY A 85 5.00 2.41 8.57
C GLY A 85 6.37 3.00 8.90
N GLY A 86 7.39 2.40 8.34
CA GLY A 86 8.79 2.84 8.49
C GLY A 86 9.51 3.02 7.16
N ASP A 87 8.79 2.85 6.06
CA ASP A 87 9.32 2.97 4.70
C ASP A 87 8.20 3.38 3.73
N MET A 88 7.99 4.67 3.61
CA MET A 88 6.95 5.21 2.74
C MET A 88 7.15 4.83 1.27
N ILE A 89 8.40 4.70 0.82
CA ILE A 89 8.73 4.28 -0.55
C ILE A 89 8.25 2.84 -0.77
N GLY A 90 8.69 1.94 0.09
CA GLY A 90 8.34 0.53 -0.02
C GLY A 90 6.85 0.27 0.13
N ASN A 91 6.17 0.98 1.02
CA ASN A 91 4.73 0.86 1.22
C ASN A 91 3.93 1.29 -0.02
N GLU A 92 4.28 2.42 -0.66
CA GLU A 92 3.60 2.91 -1.87
C GLU A 92 3.91 2.04 -3.09
N VAL A 93 5.20 1.72 -3.32
CA VAL A 93 5.63 0.91 -4.46
C VAL A 93 5.06 -0.51 -4.37
N GLY A 94 5.11 -1.11 -3.19
CA GLY A 94 4.53 -2.44 -2.94
C GLY A 94 3.04 -2.47 -3.21
N ALA A 95 2.30 -1.47 -2.71
CA ALA A 95 0.87 -1.34 -2.94
C ALA A 95 0.52 -1.11 -4.43
N ALA A 96 1.34 -0.36 -5.17
CA ALA A 96 1.14 -0.15 -6.59
C ALA A 96 1.40 -1.43 -7.41
N ALA A 97 2.48 -2.14 -7.11
CA ALA A 97 2.93 -3.31 -7.87
C ALA A 97 2.04 -4.56 -7.66
N LYS A 98 1.32 -4.66 -6.54
CA LYS A 98 0.53 -5.86 -6.23
C LYS A 98 -0.49 -6.21 -7.30
N ASN A 99 -1.12 -5.21 -7.92
CA ASN A 99 -2.18 -5.43 -8.89
C ASN A 99 -1.67 -6.16 -10.16
N VAL A 100 -0.43 -5.88 -10.57
CA VAL A 100 0.19 -6.56 -11.72
C VAL A 100 0.35 -8.05 -11.44
N VAL A 101 0.85 -8.39 -10.25
CA VAL A 101 1.01 -9.79 -9.81
C VAL A 101 -0.35 -10.45 -9.62
N GLY A 102 -1.34 -9.72 -9.08
CA GLY A 102 -2.71 -10.18 -8.91
C GLY A 102 -3.41 -10.55 -10.22
N ILE A 103 -3.25 -9.73 -11.26
CA ILE A 103 -3.79 -10.02 -12.60
C ILE A 103 -3.18 -11.31 -13.17
N ALA A 104 -1.85 -11.47 -13.06
CA ALA A 104 -1.18 -12.68 -13.51
C ALA A 104 -1.63 -13.93 -12.72
N ALA A 105 -1.85 -13.79 -11.41
CA ALA A 105 -2.38 -14.88 -10.57
C ALA A 105 -3.79 -15.28 -10.97
N GLY A 106 -4.68 -14.31 -11.24
CA GLY A 106 -6.03 -14.57 -11.73
C GLY A 106 -6.07 -15.27 -13.08
N PHE A 107 -5.13 -14.93 -13.97
CA PHE A 107 -4.96 -15.66 -15.23
C PHE A 107 -4.61 -17.13 -14.99
N LEU A 108 -3.67 -17.41 -14.07
CA LEU A 108 -3.27 -18.78 -13.74
C LEU A 108 -4.39 -19.58 -13.06
N ASP A 109 -5.26 -18.93 -12.29
CA ASP A 109 -6.49 -19.56 -11.76
C ASP A 109 -7.44 -19.94 -12.88
N GLY A 110 -7.65 -19.06 -13.85
CA GLY A 110 -8.53 -19.33 -14.99
C GLY A 110 -8.09 -20.50 -15.87
N VAL A 111 -6.79 -20.84 -15.85
CA VAL A 111 -6.23 -22.01 -16.56
C VAL A 111 -5.84 -23.16 -15.62
N GLU A 112 -6.28 -23.11 -14.37
CA GLU A 112 -6.09 -24.16 -13.34
C GLU A 112 -4.63 -24.52 -13.03
N MET A 113 -3.71 -23.55 -13.13
CA MET A 113 -2.27 -23.74 -12.90
C MET A 113 -1.84 -23.32 -11.47
N SER A 114 -2.37 -23.98 -10.44
CA SER A 114 -2.14 -23.62 -9.03
C SER A 114 -0.67 -23.68 -8.59
N SER A 115 0.10 -24.66 -9.04
CA SER A 115 1.53 -24.73 -8.72
C SER A 115 2.32 -23.58 -9.32
N LEU A 116 1.98 -23.17 -10.54
CA LEU A 116 2.62 -22.02 -11.20
C LEU A 116 2.19 -20.70 -10.54
N LYS A 117 0.95 -20.60 -10.06
CA LYS A 117 0.49 -19.48 -9.23
C LYS A 117 1.34 -19.33 -7.97
N GLY A 118 1.63 -20.42 -7.24
CA GLY A 118 2.53 -20.38 -6.09
C GLY A 118 3.94 -19.90 -6.44
N ALA A 119 4.50 -20.36 -7.56
CA ALA A 119 5.78 -19.88 -8.07
C ALA A 119 5.74 -18.39 -8.44
N LEU A 120 4.67 -17.91 -9.09
CA LEU A 120 4.44 -16.51 -9.40
C LEU A 120 4.43 -15.65 -8.12
N MET A 121 3.71 -16.08 -7.09
CA MET A 121 3.62 -15.36 -5.81
C MET A 121 5.01 -15.16 -5.19
N SER A 122 5.79 -16.22 -5.11
CA SER A 122 7.14 -16.16 -4.56
C SER A 122 8.08 -15.29 -5.40
N ARG A 123 8.08 -15.49 -6.70
CA ARG A 123 8.97 -14.75 -7.62
C ARG A 123 8.56 -13.30 -7.78
N GLY A 124 7.25 -13.04 -7.88
CA GLY A 124 6.70 -11.69 -7.98
C GLY A 124 7.05 -10.84 -6.76
N THR A 125 6.88 -11.38 -5.55
CA THR A 125 7.27 -10.68 -4.32
C THR A 125 8.76 -10.33 -4.32
N ARG A 126 9.63 -11.23 -4.78
CA ARG A 126 11.07 -10.97 -4.89
C ARG A 126 11.39 -9.87 -5.92
N GLU A 127 10.67 -9.83 -7.04
CA GLU A 127 10.86 -8.78 -8.05
C GLU A 127 10.41 -7.42 -7.54
N VAL A 128 9.29 -7.37 -6.81
CA VAL A 128 8.83 -6.15 -6.16
C VAL A 128 9.80 -5.69 -5.08
N ALA A 129 10.40 -6.60 -4.31
CA ALA A 129 11.46 -6.25 -3.35
C ALA A 129 12.66 -5.56 -4.06
N ARG A 130 13.07 -6.07 -5.22
CA ARG A 130 14.13 -5.45 -6.03
C ARG A 130 13.72 -4.09 -6.59
N LEU A 131 12.47 -3.94 -7.02
CA LEU A 131 11.93 -2.66 -7.48
C LEU A 131 11.94 -1.63 -6.35
N ILE A 132 11.44 -1.99 -5.17
CA ILE A 132 11.45 -1.12 -3.98
C ILE A 132 12.87 -0.65 -3.68
N LYS A 133 13.84 -1.57 -3.66
CA LYS A 133 15.24 -1.25 -3.44
C LYS A 133 15.80 -0.29 -4.50
N ALA A 134 15.49 -0.54 -5.77
CA ALA A 134 15.93 0.32 -6.87
C ALA A 134 15.35 1.74 -6.79
N MET A 135 14.16 1.89 -6.20
CA MET A 135 13.52 3.18 -5.94
C MET A 135 13.95 3.83 -4.61
N GLY A 136 14.90 3.24 -3.89
CA GLY A 136 15.46 3.79 -2.66
C GLY A 136 14.73 3.41 -1.38
N GLY A 137 13.79 2.46 -1.43
CA GLY A 137 13.11 1.90 -0.26
C GLY A 137 13.80 0.68 0.33
N ASN A 138 13.23 0.17 1.41
CA ASN A 138 13.67 -1.07 2.04
C ASN A 138 13.02 -2.29 1.35
N GLU A 139 13.84 -3.15 0.76
CA GLU A 139 13.37 -4.36 0.07
C GLU A 139 12.49 -5.28 0.94
N LEU A 140 12.66 -5.24 2.26
CA LEU A 140 11.84 -6.02 3.20
C LEU A 140 10.38 -5.55 3.25
N SER A 141 10.09 -4.32 2.83
CA SER A 141 8.72 -3.81 2.76
C SER A 141 7.82 -4.60 1.81
N ALA A 142 8.41 -5.31 0.83
CA ALA A 142 7.67 -6.21 -0.05
C ALA A 142 6.99 -7.39 0.70
N TYR A 143 7.49 -7.76 1.85
CA TYR A 143 6.93 -8.84 2.68
C TYR A 143 5.90 -8.34 3.71
N GLY A 144 5.64 -7.04 3.72
CA GLY A 144 4.71 -6.38 4.63
C GLY A 144 3.27 -6.34 4.14
N LEU A 145 2.42 -5.69 4.95
CA LEU A 145 0.98 -5.56 4.69
C LEU A 145 0.66 -4.82 3.39
N CYS A 146 1.51 -3.86 2.96
CA CYS A 146 1.24 -3.04 1.79
C CYS A 146 1.50 -3.77 0.45
N HIS A 147 2.22 -4.89 0.45
CA HIS A 147 2.43 -5.70 -0.76
C HIS A 147 1.99 -7.14 -0.54
N LEU A 148 2.78 -7.99 0.14
CA LEU A 148 2.47 -9.42 0.27
C LEU A 148 1.10 -9.64 0.94
N GLY A 149 0.81 -8.96 2.04
CA GLY A 149 -0.47 -9.11 2.74
C GLY A 149 -1.66 -8.65 1.91
N ASP A 150 -1.54 -7.49 1.24
CA ASP A 150 -2.59 -6.96 0.36
C ASP A 150 -2.73 -7.77 -0.93
N TYR A 151 -1.64 -8.33 -1.42
CA TYR A 151 -1.61 -9.21 -2.57
C TYR A 151 -2.31 -10.54 -2.27
N GLU A 152 -1.97 -11.21 -1.17
CA GLU A 152 -2.62 -12.45 -0.75
C GLU A 152 -4.12 -12.24 -0.53
N ALA A 153 -4.51 -11.18 0.16
CA ALA A 153 -5.91 -10.82 0.33
C ALA A 153 -6.65 -10.66 -1.01
N THR A 154 -5.98 -10.14 -2.05
CA THR A 154 -6.55 -9.97 -3.38
C THR A 154 -6.65 -11.28 -4.15
N VAL A 155 -5.60 -12.12 -4.11
CA VAL A 155 -5.50 -13.38 -4.87
C VAL A 155 -6.45 -14.46 -4.35
N PHE A 156 -6.73 -14.45 -3.06
CA PHE A 156 -7.65 -15.40 -2.43
C PHE A 156 -9.05 -14.82 -2.17
N SER A 157 -9.29 -13.57 -2.57
CA SER A 157 -10.59 -12.95 -2.44
C SER A 157 -11.60 -13.56 -3.41
N PRO A 158 -12.84 -13.80 -2.98
CA PRO A 158 -13.93 -14.18 -3.86
C PRO A 158 -14.55 -13.00 -4.62
N TYR A 159 -14.03 -11.79 -4.43
CA TYR A 159 -14.56 -10.53 -4.99
C TYR A 159 -13.72 -10.02 -6.15
#